data_565d8a6938d86bc780973d1b7dfcd6a9
#
_entry.id   565d8a6938d86bc780973d1b7dfcd6a9
#
_cell.length_a   1.000
_cell.length_b   1.000
_cell.length_c   1.000
_cell.angle_alpha   90.00
_cell.angle_beta   90.00
_cell.angle_gamma   90.00
#
_symmetry.space_group_name_H-M   'P 1'
#
loop_
_entity.id
_entity.type
_entity.pdbx_description
1 polymer ?
#
loop_
_entity_poly.entity_id
_entity_poly.type
_entity_poly.pdbx_seq_one_letter_code
_entity_poly.pdbx_strand_id
1 'polypeptide(L)'
;MTLPISYLKINDNIAEIEAEKEIQVEETIKEKDVIFNFDKGEFVYNGLEPIRTYDKIKIIKQWIKKLFYTERDRWNCYIKDVGYPFGLNLYKYVGQQLYPDMDLIELIKDDIYNSLLNHKDIKEVHYLQLIQIDDKMYCGFIIELEDTAFEVEEVLKN
;
A
#
# COMPACT_ATOMS: atom_id res chain seq x y z
N MET A 1 15.73 47.81 -34.02
CA MET A 1 16.69 47.27 -33.08
C MET A 1 16.66 45.74 -33.17
N THR A 2 17.56 45.17 -33.90
CA THR A 2 17.67 43.69 -34.01
C THR A 2 18.44 43.18 -32.79
N LEU A 3 17.79 42.32 -31.97
CA LEU A 3 18.47 41.62 -30.87
C LEU A 3 19.61 40.75 -31.42
N PRO A 4 20.74 40.69 -30.75
CA PRO A 4 21.87 39.85 -31.19
C PRO A 4 21.45 38.37 -31.25
N ILE A 5 21.88 37.66 -32.28
CA ILE A 5 21.59 36.24 -32.54
C ILE A 5 21.97 35.35 -31.34
N SER A 6 22.87 35.78 -30.46
CA SER A 6 23.25 35.10 -29.24
C SER A 6 22.11 35.00 -28.19
N TYR A 7 21.15 35.91 -28.25
CA TYR A 7 19.99 35.87 -27.31
C TYR A 7 18.97 34.77 -27.64
N LEU A 8 18.78 34.49 -28.93
CA LEU A 8 17.88 33.41 -29.36
C LEU A 8 18.41 32.02 -29.00
N LYS A 9 19.75 31.83 -29.09
CA LYS A 9 20.37 30.53 -28.71
C LYS A 9 20.32 30.25 -27.20
N ILE A 10 20.31 31.27 -26.37
CA ILE A 10 20.20 31.10 -24.91
C ILE A 10 18.79 30.67 -24.53
N ASN A 11 17.77 31.22 -25.18
CA ASN A 11 16.36 30.83 -24.91
C ASN A 11 16.07 29.40 -25.36
N ASP A 12 16.59 28.95 -26.51
CA ASP A 12 16.44 27.57 -26.97
C ASP A 12 17.11 26.58 -26.01
N ASN A 13 18.31 26.89 -25.51
CA ASN A 13 19.00 26.08 -24.52
C ASN A 13 18.28 26.03 -23.16
N ILE A 14 17.62 27.10 -22.75
CA ILE A 14 16.84 27.15 -21.49
C ILE A 14 15.61 26.26 -21.63
N ALA A 15 14.90 26.29 -22.75
CA ALA A 15 13.74 25.45 -23.02
C ALA A 15 14.10 23.96 -23.06
N GLU A 16 15.25 23.60 -23.64
CA GLU A 16 15.76 22.22 -23.65
C GLU A 16 16.14 21.74 -22.23
N ILE A 17 16.78 22.60 -21.42
CA ILE A 17 17.15 22.28 -20.03
C ILE A 17 15.91 22.15 -19.16
N GLU A 18 14.88 22.97 -19.36
CA GLU A 18 13.61 22.88 -18.64
C GLU A 18 12.84 21.60 -19.02
N ALA A 19 12.80 21.26 -20.32
CA ALA A 19 12.20 20.02 -20.81
C ALA A 19 12.92 18.77 -20.27
N GLU A 20 14.25 18.76 -20.25
CA GLU A 20 15.04 17.66 -19.67
C GLU A 20 14.82 17.55 -18.15
N LYS A 21 14.63 18.66 -17.43
CA LYS A 21 14.29 18.65 -16.00
C LYS A 21 12.90 18.12 -15.76
N GLU A 22 11.91 18.48 -16.58
CA GLU A 22 10.55 17.93 -16.48
C GLU A 22 10.53 16.42 -16.76
N ILE A 23 11.25 15.94 -17.76
CA ILE A 23 11.40 14.50 -18.07
C ILE A 23 12.09 13.77 -16.90
N GLN A 24 13.14 14.33 -16.31
CA GLN A 24 13.81 13.75 -15.15
C GLN A 24 12.93 13.74 -13.89
N VAL A 25 12.07 14.73 -13.72
CA VAL A 25 11.10 14.78 -12.61
C VAL A 25 9.99 13.75 -12.79
N GLU A 26 9.49 13.52 -14.01
CA GLU A 26 8.52 12.46 -14.27
C GLU A 26 9.11 11.05 -14.08
N GLU A 27 10.36 10.80 -14.46
CA GLU A 27 11.03 9.51 -14.20
C GLU A 27 11.33 9.27 -12.71
N THR A 28 11.47 10.34 -11.90
CA THR A 28 11.76 10.22 -10.46
C THR A 28 10.54 9.97 -9.60
N ILE A 29 9.30 10.11 -10.12
CA ILE A 29 8.05 9.95 -9.38
C ILE A 29 7.48 8.51 -9.48
N LYS A 30 8.15 7.57 -10.10
CA LYS A 30 7.74 6.16 -9.98
C LYS A 30 7.86 5.72 -8.53
N GLU A 31 6.71 5.43 -7.92
CA GLU A 31 6.69 4.86 -6.57
C GLU A 31 7.59 3.63 -6.55
N LYS A 32 8.48 3.61 -5.57
CA LYS A 32 9.37 2.48 -5.32
C LYS A 32 9.27 2.10 -3.87
N ASP A 33 9.29 0.82 -3.60
CA ASP A 33 9.33 0.29 -2.25
C ASP A 33 10.45 -0.73 -2.10
N VAL A 34 10.93 -0.88 -0.87
CA VAL A 34 11.93 -1.88 -0.51
C VAL A 34 11.22 -3.19 -0.22
N ILE A 35 11.70 -4.30 -0.81
CA ILE A 35 11.07 -5.61 -0.59
C ILE A 35 11.33 -6.09 0.84
N PHE A 36 10.25 -6.38 1.56
CA PHE A 36 10.27 -6.93 2.90
C PHE A 36 9.75 -8.37 2.93
N ASN A 37 10.49 -9.27 3.55
CA ASN A 37 10.07 -10.65 3.77
C ASN A 37 9.37 -10.76 5.12
N PHE A 38 8.04 -10.84 5.11
CA PHE A 38 7.22 -10.92 6.33
C PHE A 38 7.37 -12.23 7.09
N ASP A 39 7.74 -13.32 6.43
CA ASP A 39 7.92 -14.62 7.08
C ASP A 39 9.21 -14.65 7.90
N LYS A 40 10.24 -13.96 7.42
CA LYS A 40 11.54 -13.83 8.10
C LYS A 40 11.65 -12.58 8.96
N GLY A 41 10.78 -11.58 8.75
CA GLY A 41 10.82 -10.30 9.44
C GLY A 41 12.00 -9.41 9.04
N GLU A 42 12.50 -9.50 7.81
CA GLU A 42 13.69 -8.79 7.33
C GLU A 42 13.52 -8.21 5.92
N PHE A 43 14.26 -7.16 5.61
CA PHE A 43 14.38 -6.67 4.24
C PHE A 43 15.19 -7.62 3.38
N VAL A 44 14.84 -7.71 2.10
CA VAL A 44 15.57 -8.54 1.13
C VAL A 44 16.72 -7.73 0.55
N TYR A 45 17.94 -8.28 0.62
CA TYR A 45 19.15 -7.63 0.16
C TYR A 45 19.78 -8.35 -1.04
N ASN A 46 20.44 -7.57 -1.90
CA ASN A 46 21.38 -8.05 -2.89
C ASN A 46 22.78 -7.49 -2.54
N GLY A 47 23.58 -8.29 -1.86
CA GLY A 47 24.80 -7.81 -1.22
C GLY A 47 24.50 -6.85 -0.06
N LEU A 48 24.97 -5.61 -0.16
CA LEU A 48 24.76 -4.58 0.87
C LEU A 48 23.54 -3.68 0.60
N GLU A 49 22.90 -3.79 -0.58
CA GLU A 49 21.79 -2.93 -0.96
C GLU A 49 20.44 -3.64 -0.83
N PRO A 50 19.42 -2.98 -0.26
CA PRO A 50 18.08 -3.54 -0.22
C PRO A 50 17.48 -3.58 -1.63
N ILE A 51 16.84 -4.71 -1.97
CA ILE A 51 16.14 -4.86 -3.23
C ILE A 51 14.90 -3.98 -3.23
N ARG A 52 14.70 -3.23 -4.32
CA ARG A 52 13.55 -2.35 -4.53
C ARG A 52 12.68 -2.86 -5.65
N THR A 53 11.38 -2.58 -5.56
CA THR A 53 10.41 -2.85 -6.61
C THR A 53 9.72 -1.57 -7.07
N TYR A 54 9.39 -1.53 -8.35
CA TYR A 54 8.56 -0.48 -8.98
C TYR A 54 7.22 -1.06 -9.44
N ASP A 55 6.98 -2.34 -9.18
CA ASP A 55 5.73 -3.01 -9.50
C ASP A 55 4.64 -2.56 -8.53
N LYS A 56 3.68 -1.78 -9.02
CA LYS A 56 2.57 -1.21 -8.24
C LYS A 56 1.78 -2.29 -7.50
N ILE A 57 1.53 -3.43 -8.14
CA ILE A 57 0.79 -4.54 -7.50
C ILE A 57 1.59 -5.12 -6.34
N LYS A 58 2.90 -5.31 -6.50
CA LYS A 58 3.77 -5.80 -5.41
C LYS A 58 3.83 -4.81 -4.25
N ILE A 59 3.93 -3.53 -4.54
CA ILE A 59 3.94 -2.46 -3.53
C ILE A 59 2.63 -2.50 -2.72
N ILE A 60 1.49 -2.55 -3.39
CA ILE A 60 0.18 -2.58 -2.73
C ILE A 60 -0.01 -3.88 -1.93
N LYS A 61 0.37 -5.04 -2.48
CA LYS A 61 0.32 -6.33 -1.75
C LYS A 61 1.17 -6.29 -0.49
N GLN A 62 2.37 -5.70 -0.56
CA GLN A 62 3.24 -5.52 0.61
C GLN A 62 2.62 -4.58 1.63
N TRP A 63 1.99 -3.48 1.19
CA TRP A 63 1.27 -2.55 2.06
C TRP A 63 0.07 -3.22 2.75
N ILE A 64 -0.72 -4.02 2.01
CA ILE A 64 -1.83 -4.80 2.57
C ILE A 64 -1.32 -5.77 3.64
N LYS A 65 -0.27 -6.51 3.34
CA LYS A 65 0.33 -7.44 4.30
C LYS A 65 0.79 -6.72 5.57
N LYS A 66 1.45 -5.58 5.42
CA LYS A 66 1.83 -4.72 6.54
C LYS A 66 0.61 -4.25 7.35
N LEU A 67 -0.49 -3.87 6.68
CA LEU A 67 -1.75 -3.47 7.32
C LEU A 67 -2.29 -4.59 8.22
N PHE A 68 -2.33 -5.83 7.71
CA PHE A 68 -2.80 -7.00 8.46
C PHE A 68 -1.87 -7.39 9.63
N TYR A 69 -0.58 -7.12 9.53
CA TYR A 69 0.39 -7.37 10.62
C TYR A 69 0.49 -6.23 11.63
N THR A 70 -0.26 -5.15 11.44
CA THR A 70 -0.21 -3.98 12.32
C THR A 70 -1.49 -3.89 13.15
N GLU A 71 -1.34 -3.96 14.48
CA GLU A 71 -2.43 -3.65 15.41
C GLU A 71 -2.63 -2.14 15.47
N ARG A 72 -3.89 -1.70 15.27
CA ARG A 72 -4.23 -0.28 15.29
C ARG A 72 -3.99 0.31 16.69
N ASP A 73 -3.51 1.56 16.72
CA ASP A 73 -3.25 2.33 17.94
C ASP A 73 -2.14 1.77 18.85
N ARG A 74 -1.49 0.66 18.47
CA ARG A 74 -0.40 0.10 19.27
C ARG A 74 0.92 0.86 19.13
N TRP A 75 1.18 1.41 17.92
CA TRP A 75 2.47 2.01 17.61
C TRP A 75 2.34 3.51 17.38
N ASN A 76 3.05 4.32 18.15
CA ASN A 76 3.04 5.77 18.06
C ASN A 76 3.54 6.33 16.70
N CYS A 77 4.26 5.52 15.91
CA CYS A 77 4.72 5.93 14.58
C CYS A 77 3.59 6.06 13.53
N TYR A 78 2.41 5.52 13.82
CA TYR A 78 1.22 5.64 12.99
C TYR A 78 0.23 6.66 13.58
N ILE A 79 0.75 7.85 13.92
CA ILE A 79 0.02 8.90 14.61
C ILE A 79 -1.10 9.46 13.73
N LYS A 80 -2.18 9.83 14.38
CA LYS A 80 -3.50 10.20 13.87
C LYS A 80 -3.62 11.61 13.27
N ASP A 81 -2.61 12.17 12.68
CA ASP A 81 -2.67 13.59 12.32
C ASP A 81 -3.61 13.89 11.15
N VAL A 82 -3.78 12.99 10.19
CA VAL A 82 -4.74 13.15 9.09
C VAL A 82 -5.24 11.80 8.58
N GLY A 83 -6.51 11.48 8.77
CA GLY A 83 -7.18 10.36 8.15
C GLY A 83 -7.45 9.15 9.05
N TYR A 84 -7.74 8.01 8.45
CA TYR A 84 -8.03 6.76 9.13
C TYR A 84 -6.74 6.15 9.69
N PRO A 85 -6.67 5.77 10.97
CA PRO A 85 -5.43 5.26 11.57
C PRO A 85 -5.00 3.93 10.94
N PHE A 86 -3.71 3.80 10.66
CA PHE A 86 -3.13 2.59 10.06
C PHE A 86 -3.20 1.39 11.01
N GLY A 87 -3.46 0.21 10.44
CA GLY A 87 -3.60 -1.04 11.20
C GLY A 87 -5.05 -1.49 11.34
N LEU A 88 -5.23 -2.68 11.87
CA LEU A 88 -6.52 -3.33 12.06
C LEU A 88 -6.80 -3.62 13.54
N ASN A 89 -8.08 -3.61 13.92
CA ASN A 89 -8.50 -4.00 15.27
C ASN A 89 -8.70 -5.51 15.46
N LEU A 90 -8.22 -6.32 14.53
CA LEU A 90 -8.43 -7.77 14.51
C LEU A 90 -7.85 -8.50 15.71
N TYR A 91 -6.76 -7.99 16.26
CA TYR A 91 -6.02 -8.65 17.34
C TYR A 91 -6.82 -8.84 18.62
N LYS A 92 -7.81 -7.99 18.88
CA LYS A 92 -8.71 -8.14 20.02
C LYS A 92 -9.69 -9.31 19.89
N TYR A 93 -9.88 -9.83 18.69
CA TYR A 93 -10.76 -10.96 18.40
C TYR A 93 -10.01 -12.28 18.22
N VAL A 94 -8.68 -12.24 18.24
CA VAL A 94 -7.82 -13.42 18.16
C VAL A 94 -8.13 -14.34 19.36
N GLY A 95 -8.36 -15.62 19.08
CA GLY A 95 -8.75 -16.62 20.10
C GLY A 95 -10.23 -16.63 20.47
N GLN A 96 -11.04 -15.74 19.89
CA GLN A 96 -12.49 -15.77 20.07
C GLN A 96 -13.16 -16.58 18.95
N GLN A 97 -14.27 -17.27 19.28
CA GLN A 97 -15.09 -17.91 18.29
C GLN A 97 -16.00 -16.85 17.64
N LEU A 98 -15.84 -16.64 16.33
CA LEU A 98 -16.61 -15.65 15.59
C LEU A 98 -18.02 -16.13 15.24
N TYR A 99 -18.18 -17.42 14.95
CA TYR A 99 -19.48 -18.00 14.64
C TYR A 99 -20.19 -18.45 15.93
N PRO A 100 -21.50 -18.20 16.06
CA PRO A 100 -22.46 -17.68 15.04
C PRO A 100 -22.71 -16.17 15.09
N ASP A 101 -21.85 -15.36 15.68
CA ASP A 101 -22.05 -13.92 15.82
C ASP A 101 -21.83 -13.19 14.48
N MET A 102 -22.91 -13.05 13.71
CA MET A 102 -22.87 -12.39 12.40
C MET A 102 -22.59 -10.89 12.51
N ASP A 103 -23.03 -10.23 13.58
CA ASP A 103 -22.81 -8.79 13.78
C ASP A 103 -21.31 -8.51 14.01
N LEU A 104 -20.64 -9.39 14.73
CA LEU A 104 -19.19 -9.31 14.94
C LEU A 104 -18.42 -9.52 13.63
N ILE A 105 -18.85 -10.48 12.81
CA ILE A 105 -18.23 -10.74 11.50
C ILE A 105 -18.36 -9.52 10.58
N GLU A 106 -19.54 -8.90 10.52
CA GLU A 106 -19.74 -7.68 9.73
C GLU A 106 -18.91 -6.51 10.25
N LEU A 107 -18.81 -6.32 11.56
CA LEU A 107 -17.94 -5.30 12.16
C LEU A 107 -16.47 -5.46 11.77
N ILE A 108 -15.97 -6.70 11.75
CA ILE A 108 -14.60 -7.02 11.33
C ILE A 108 -14.42 -6.74 9.83
N LYS A 109 -15.37 -7.13 9.00
CA LYS A 109 -15.34 -6.85 7.56
C LYS A 109 -15.33 -5.35 7.28
N ASP A 110 -16.17 -4.59 7.97
CA ASP A 110 -16.21 -3.13 7.82
C ASP A 110 -14.88 -2.48 8.21
N ASP A 111 -14.24 -2.95 9.27
CA ASP A 111 -12.92 -2.47 9.67
C ASP A 111 -11.85 -2.74 8.62
N ILE A 112 -11.82 -3.94 8.05
CA ILE A 112 -10.91 -4.32 6.96
C ILE A 112 -11.18 -3.48 5.72
N TYR A 113 -12.44 -3.39 5.29
CA TYR A 113 -12.86 -2.66 4.10
C TYR A 113 -12.45 -1.19 4.15
N ASN A 114 -12.80 -0.50 5.24
CA ASN A 114 -12.47 0.92 5.42
C ASN A 114 -10.95 1.15 5.52
N SER A 115 -10.23 0.23 6.15
CA SER A 115 -8.77 0.31 6.24
C SER A 115 -8.09 0.14 4.89
N LEU A 116 -8.58 -0.74 4.04
CA LEU A 116 -8.07 -0.95 2.68
C LEU A 116 -8.33 0.27 1.79
N LEU A 117 -9.54 0.85 1.84
CA LEU A 117 -9.89 2.05 1.07
C LEU A 117 -9.10 3.30 1.48
N ASN A 118 -8.42 3.28 2.62
CA ASN A 118 -7.52 4.38 3.01
C ASN A 118 -6.24 4.47 2.16
N HIS A 119 -5.94 3.46 1.36
CA HIS A 119 -4.82 3.52 0.42
C HIS A 119 -5.21 4.31 -0.84
N LYS A 120 -4.42 5.32 -1.19
CA LYS A 120 -4.71 6.26 -2.29
C LYS A 120 -4.97 5.61 -3.66
N ASP A 121 -4.35 4.45 -3.92
CA ASP A 121 -4.44 3.75 -5.20
C ASP A 121 -5.54 2.68 -5.24
N ILE A 122 -6.13 2.34 -4.10
CA ILE A 122 -7.23 1.38 -4.04
C ILE A 122 -8.53 2.12 -4.33
N LYS A 123 -9.20 1.72 -5.41
CA LYS A 123 -10.46 2.31 -5.85
C LYS A 123 -11.66 1.65 -5.19
N GLU A 124 -11.63 0.31 -5.15
CA GLU A 124 -12.73 -0.48 -4.60
C GLU A 124 -12.21 -1.83 -4.09
N VAL A 125 -12.94 -2.41 -3.14
CA VAL A 125 -12.68 -3.75 -2.57
C VAL A 125 -13.90 -4.60 -2.80
N HIS A 126 -13.74 -5.73 -3.49
CA HIS A 126 -14.85 -6.62 -3.85
C HIS A 126 -14.73 -7.97 -3.15
N TYR A 127 -15.88 -8.61 -2.94
CA TYR A 127 -15.99 -9.99 -2.46
C TYR A 127 -15.21 -10.28 -1.17
N LEU A 128 -15.23 -9.33 -0.23
CA LEU A 128 -14.59 -9.51 1.06
C LEU A 128 -15.24 -10.64 1.84
N GLN A 129 -14.51 -11.73 2.03
CA GLN A 129 -14.92 -12.91 2.76
C GLN A 129 -14.03 -13.14 3.97
N LEU A 130 -14.64 -13.55 5.06
CA LEU A 130 -13.98 -13.88 6.29
C LEU A 130 -14.42 -15.27 6.74
N ILE A 131 -13.47 -16.20 6.87
CA ILE A 131 -13.73 -17.60 7.23
C ILE A 131 -12.83 -17.98 8.38
N GLN A 132 -13.42 -18.49 9.46
CA GLN A 132 -12.67 -19.05 10.58
C GLN A 132 -12.61 -20.57 10.45
N ILE A 133 -11.39 -21.11 10.50
CA ILE A 133 -11.11 -22.56 10.53
C ILE A 133 -10.16 -22.78 11.70
N ASP A 134 -10.63 -23.50 12.72
CA ASP A 134 -9.91 -23.73 13.97
C ASP A 134 -9.50 -22.40 14.63
N ASP A 135 -8.22 -22.18 14.85
CA ASP A 135 -7.61 -20.99 15.44
C ASP A 135 -7.17 -19.93 14.43
N LYS A 136 -7.44 -20.16 13.13
CA LYS A 136 -7.04 -19.28 12.04
C LYS A 136 -8.23 -18.58 11.42
N MET A 137 -8.01 -17.33 11.07
CA MET A 137 -8.96 -16.55 10.33
C MET A 137 -8.40 -16.26 8.93
N TYR A 138 -9.12 -16.72 7.90
CA TYR A 138 -8.81 -16.51 6.50
C TYR A 138 -9.63 -15.34 5.97
N CYS A 139 -8.96 -14.42 5.32
CA CYS A 139 -9.57 -13.25 4.72
C CYS A 139 -9.22 -13.21 3.23
N GLY A 140 -10.21 -13.25 2.35
CA GLY A 140 -10.06 -13.18 0.90
C GLY A 140 -10.83 -12.01 0.33
N PHE A 141 -10.25 -11.29 -0.63
CA PHE A 141 -10.89 -10.15 -1.30
C PHE A 141 -10.21 -9.83 -2.63
N ILE A 142 -10.90 -9.05 -3.46
CA ILE A 142 -10.35 -8.52 -4.72
C ILE A 142 -10.13 -7.02 -4.56
N ILE A 143 -8.94 -6.56 -4.90
CA ILE A 143 -8.59 -5.13 -4.94
C ILE A 143 -8.72 -4.64 -6.38
N GLU A 144 -9.51 -3.60 -6.57
CA GLU A 144 -9.60 -2.86 -7.82
C GLU A 144 -8.75 -1.60 -7.75
N LEU A 145 -7.86 -1.44 -8.71
CA LEU A 145 -7.09 -0.22 -8.99
C LEU A 145 -7.70 0.49 -10.20
N GLU A 146 -7.11 1.59 -10.62
CA GLU A 146 -7.58 2.31 -11.82
C GLU A 146 -7.48 1.47 -13.10
N ASP A 147 -6.38 0.73 -13.27
CA ASP A 147 -6.05 0.01 -14.51
C ASP A 147 -6.16 -1.51 -14.41
N THR A 148 -6.31 -2.07 -13.21
CA THR A 148 -6.24 -3.51 -12.98
C THR A 148 -6.93 -3.93 -11.68
N ALA A 149 -7.19 -5.23 -11.55
CA ALA A 149 -7.67 -5.83 -10.32
C ALA A 149 -6.86 -7.10 -10.00
N PHE A 150 -6.72 -7.42 -8.72
CA PHE A 150 -6.02 -8.62 -8.28
C PHE A 150 -6.61 -9.18 -6.97
N GLU A 151 -6.46 -10.48 -6.81
CA GLU A 151 -6.91 -11.20 -5.62
C GLU A 151 -5.85 -11.18 -4.51
N VAL A 152 -6.34 -11.09 -3.27
CA VAL A 152 -5.52 -11.15 -2.06
C VAL A 152 -6.12 -12.14 -1.09
N GLU A 153 -5.27 -12.98 -0.51
CA GLU A 153 -5.61 -13.85 0.61
C GLU A 153 -4.64 -13.58 1.76
N GLU A 154 -5.18 -13.31 2.93
CA GLU A 154 -4.41 -13.14 4.16
C GLU A 154 -4.90 -14.11 5.24
N VAL A 155 -3.95 -14.61 6.03
CA VAL A 155 -4.22 -15.55 7.12
C VAL A 155 -3.73 -14.94 8.41
N LEU A 156 -4.66 -14.70 9.31
CA LEU A 156 -4.37 -14.27 10.67
C LEU A 156 -4.21 -15.50 11.56
N LYS A 157 -3.06 -15.61 12.16
CA LYS A 157 -2.71 -16.68 13.11
C LYS A 157 -2.67 -16.12 14.52
N ASN A 158 -3.08 -16.95 15.48
CA ASN A 158 -2.81 -16.69 16.89
C ASN A 158 -1.33 -16.72 17.21
#